data_5864832f9e0dc8b9cbf3f653de7ed886
#
_entry.id   5864832f9e0dc8b9cbf3f653de7ed886
#
_cell.length_a   1.000
_cell.length_b   1.000
_cell.length_c   1.000
_cell.angle_alpha   90.00
_cell.angle_beta   90.00
_cell.angle_gamma   90.00
#
_symmetry.space_group_name_H-M   'P 1'
#
loop_
_entity.id
_entity.type
_entity.pdbx_description
1 polymer ?
#
loop_
_entity_poly.entity_id
_entity_poly.type
_entity_poly.pdbx_seq_one_letter_code
_entity_poly.pdbx_strand_id
1 'polypeptide(L)'
;PFSEMKNRINIWGINRYSQDSGADIPGKGIYRKTLLNASYYTFDSERYLMVEDYFRLADVAASAPYDQIYILVNSDKYGGGAIYNFYSAVAAQNKKAELVFVHEFGHGLAGLADEYYTSDVSYENYYDLNVEPWEKNITTLVHFEKKWKSLISSSTPIPTPDDSIYYDKLGAFEGGGYVAKGVYRPTYNSIMKSLSAKGFNLPSKNAIINVIKFYSE
;
A
#
# COMPACT_ATOMS: atom_id res chain seq x y z
N PRO A 1 -9.55 -8.93 4.64
CA PRO A 1 -9.12 -10.20 4.03
C PRO A 1 -8.22 -11.01 4.96
N PHE A 2 -7.31 -10.37 5.74
CA PHE A 2 -6.31 -11.09 6.54
C PHE A 2 -6.94 -11.99 7.62
N SER A 3 -7.96 -11.54 8.34
CA SER A 3 -8.67 -12.35 9.34
C SER A 3 -9.34 -13.59 8.76
N GLU A 4 -9.83 -13.49 7.53
CA GLU A 4 -10.46 -14.61 6.82
C GLU A 4 -9.42 -15.65 6.37
N MET A 5 -8.19 -15.19 6.13
CA MET A 5 -7.07 -15.99 5.62
C MET A 5 -6.03 -16.32 6.68
N LYS A 6 -6.30 -16.05 7.97
CA LYS A 6 -5.33 -16.18 9.07
C LYS A 6 -4.67 -17.56 9.17
N ASN A 7 -5.40 -18.62 8.81
CA ASN A 7 -4.89 -20.00 8.84
C ASN A 7 -3.96 -20.35 7.67
N ARG A 8 -3.76 -19.42 6.73
CA ARG A 8 -2.86 -19.54 5.58
C ARG A 8 -1.66 -18.59 5.68
N ILE A 9 -1.48 -17.91 6.81
CA ILE A 9 -0.42 -16.94 7.05
C ILE A 9 0.37 -17.38 8.27
N ASN A 10 1.67 -17.58 8.10
CA ASN A 10 2.62 -17.76 9.18
C ASN A 10 3.34 -16.45 9.44
N ILE A 11 3.54 -16.10 10.71
CA ILE A 11 4.25 -14.87 11.09
C ILE A 11 5.47 -15.27 11.93
N TRP A 12 6.64 -14.87 11.44
CA TRP A 12 7.92 -15.06 12.12
C TRP A 12 8.45 -13.74 12.62
N GLY A 13 8.72 -13.64 13.91
CA GLY A 13 9.33 -12.46 14.51
C GLY A 13 10.86 -12.62 14.55
N ILE A 14 11.57 -11.75 13.82
CA ILE A 14 13.04 -11.67 13.87
C ILE A 14 13.41 -10.49 14.74
N ASN A 15 13.86 -10.78 15.96
CA ASN A 15 14.32 -9.76 16.90
C ASN A 15 15.83 -9.65 16.83
N ARG A 16 16.34 -8.51 16.40
CA ARG A 16 17.76 -8.21 16.28
C ARG A 16 18.09 -6.87 16.94
N TYR A 17 19.26 -6.77 17.49
CA TYR A 17 19.75 -5.57 18.17
C TYR A 17 20.11 -4.48 17.15
N SER A 18 19.69 -3.25 17.41
CA SER A 18 20.17 -2.01 16.78
C SER A 18 20.96 -1.19 17.80
N GLN A 19 22.03 -0.53 17.36
CA GLN A 19 22.82 0.34 18.23
C GLN A 19 22.00 1.53 18.70
N ASP A 20 21.29 2.19 17.77
CA ASP A 20 20.37 3.29 18.04
C ASP A 20 18.92 2.87 17.79
N SER A 21 17.99 3.55 18.45
CA SER A 21 16.56 3.43 18.21
C SER A 21 16.09 4.45 17.19
N GLY A 22 15.12 4.10 16.35
CA GLY A 22 14.47 5.01 15.41
C GLY A 22 14.90 4.82 13.97
N ALA A 23 15.02 5.91 13.25
CA ALA A 23 15.42 5.98 11.85
C ALA A 23 16.10 7.32 11.57
N ASP A 24 16.78 7.42 10.44
CA ASP A 24 17.32 8.68 9.95
C ASP A 24 16.20 9.65 9.58
N ILE A 25 16.41 10.93 9.87
CA ILE A 25 15.53 12.04 9.46
C ILE A 25 16.43 13.09 8.81
N PRO A 26 16.89 12.90 7.57
CA PRO A 26 17.88 13.76 6.92
C PRO A 26 17.46 15.23 6.89
N GLY A 27 16.18 15.53 6.63
CA GLY A 27 15.64 16.88 6.64
C GLY A 27 15.77 17.62 8.01
N LYS A 28 16.10 16.89 9.09
CA LYS A 28 16.36 17.44 10.43
C LYS A 28 17.82 17.24 10.87
N GLY A 29 18.69 16.72 10.01
CA GLY A 29 20.08 16.40 10.36
C GLY A 29 20.20 15.29 11.41
N ILE A 30 19.20 14.43 11.55
CA ILE A 30 19.20 13.32 12.53
C ILE A 30 19.61 12.04 11.80
N TYR A 31 20.68 11.40 12.31
CA TYR A 31 21.19 10.13 11.79
C TYR A 31 21.32 9.12 12.94
N ARG A 32 20.92 7.86 12.67
CA ARG A 32 20.82 6.77 13.63
C ARG A 32 21.52 5.51 13.11
N LYS A 33 22.38 4.92 13.93
CA LYS A 33 23.04 3.66 13.59
C LYS A 33 22.10 2.49 13.86
N THR A 34 21.10 2.33 13.02
CA THR A 34 20.14 1.23 13.11
C THR A 34 20.59 0.03 12.28
N LEU A 35 20.08 -1.16 12.61
CA LEU A 35 20.48 -2.41 11.95
C LEU A 35 20.27 -2.36 10.43
N LEU A 36 19.14 -1.79 9.98
CA LEU A 36 18.74 -1.77 8.58
C LEU A 36 18.91 -0.39 7.92
N ASN A 37 19.49 0.60 8.62
CA ASN A 37 19.62 1.97 8.13
C ASN A 37 18.30 2.53 7.57
N ALA A 38 17.21 2.34 8.34
CA ALA A 38 15.91 2.88 7.97
C ALA A 38 15.96 4.41 7.95
N SER A 39 15.42 5.03 6.90
CA SER A 39 15.45 6.48 6.71
C SER A 39 14.10 7.00 6.24
N TYR A 40 13.72 8.15 6.77
CA TYR A 40 12.68 9.01 6.20
C TYR A 40 13.22 9.81 5.01
N TYR A 41 12.36 10.54 4.34
CA TYR A 41 12.68 11.37 3.16
C TYR A 41 13.09 10.60 1.90
N THR A 42 12.83 9.31 1.83
CA THR A 42 12.93 8.58 0.56
C THR A 42 12.02 9.24 -0.49
N PHE A 43 12.51 9.40 -1.70
CA PHE A 43 11.82 10.16 -2.77
C PHE A 43 11.49 11.62 -2.40
N ASP A 44 12.34 12.26 -1.61
CA ASP A 44 12.17 13.64 -1.12
C ASP A 44 10.85 13.91 -0.36
N SER A 45 10.18 12.86 0.08
CA SER A 45 8.94 12.96 0.83
C SER A 45 9.14 12.58 2.31
N GLU A 46 8.84 13.52 3.20
CA GLU A 46 9.08 13.38 4.64
C GLU A 46 8.48 12.13 5.27
N ARG A 47 7.39 11.63 4.74
CA ARG A 47 6.64 10.49 5.28
C ARG A 47 7.13 9.12 4.79
N TYR A 48 7.87 9.07 3.68
CA TYR A 48 8.37 7.79 3.17
C TYR A 48 9.51 7.27 4.03
N LEU A 49 9.22 6.16 4.72
CA LEU A 49 10.15 5.46 5.62
C LEU A 49 10.55 4.14 4.96
N MET A 50 11.78 4.10 4.46
CA MET A 50 12.27 2.97 3.68
C MET A 50 13.61 2.47 4.21
N VAL A 51 14.05 1.32 3.68
CA VAL A 51 15.36 0.73 3.89
C VAL A 51 16.05 0.59 2.55
N GLU A 52 17.29 1.02 2.45
CA GLU A 52 18.07 0.99 1.20
C GLU A 52 19.14 -0.11 1.19
N ASP A 53 19.55 -0.61 2.35
CA ASP A 53 20.50 -1.73 2.47
C ASP A 53 19.79 -3.06 2.28
N TYR A 54 19.48 -3.37 1.03
CA TYR A 54 18.72 -4.58 0.67
C TYR A 54 19.50 -5.87 0.93
N PHE A 55 20.83 -5.85 0.86
CA PHE A 55 21.65 -7.00 1.19
C PHE A 55 21.55 -7.32 2.68
N ARG A 56 21.68 -6.34 3.53
CA ARG A 56 21.54 -6.53 4.98
C ARG A 56 20.12 -6.94 5.35
N LEU A 57 19.10 -6.38 4.70
CA LEU A 57 17.73 -6.80 4.88
C LEU A 57 17.54 -8.28 4.56
N ALA A 58 18.07 -8.74 3.42
CA ALA A 58 18.03 -10.14 3.02
C ALA A 58 18.76 -11.05 4.01
N ASP A 59 19.95 -10.66 4.47
CA ASP A 59 20.74 -11.41 5.47
C ASP A 59 19.99 -11.57 6.80
N VAL A 60 19.33 -10.52 7.26
CA VAL A 60 18.52 -10.57 8.47
C VAL A 60 17.29 -11.44 8.28
N ALA A 61 16.59 -11.27 7.17
CA ALA A 61 15.37 -12.02 6.83
C ALA A 61 15.63 -13.52 6.61
N ALA A 62 16.80 -13.90 6.11
CA ALA A 62 17.20 -15.30 5.90
C ALA A 62 17.20 -16.15 7.20
N SER A 63 17.04 -15.56 8.38
CA SER A 63 16.89 -16.27 9.64
C SER A 63 15.53 -17.00 9.78
N ALA A 64 14.56 -16.73 8.90
CA ALA A 64 13.27 -17.40 8.86
C ALA A 64 12.81 -17.60 7.40
N PRO A 65 11.96 -18.60 7.08
CA PRO A 65 11.32 -18.65 5.77
C PRO A 65 10.34 -17.50 5.61
N TYR A 66 10.32 -16.85 4.45
CA TYR A 66 9.43 -15.72 4.18
C TYR A 66 9.03 -15.62 2.71
N ASP A 67 7.80 -15.17 2.47
CA ASP A 67 7.32 -14.71 1.16
C ASP A 67 7.24 -13.17 1.14
N GLN A 68 7.07 -12.55 2.31
CA GLN A 68 7.01 -11.10 2.49
C GLN A 68 7.77 -10.68 3.75
N ILE A 69 8.38 -9.51 3.71
CA ILE A 69 9.09 -8.92 4.86
C ILE A 69 8.31 -7.70 5.34
N TYR A 70 8.12 -7.60 6.66
CA TYR A 70 7.57 -6.40 7.27
C TYR A 70 8.52 -5.83 8.31
N ILE A 71 8.91 -4.57 8.15
CA ILE A 71 9.88 -3.89 9.00
C ILE A 71 9.15 -2.97 9.98
N LEU A 72 9.29 -3.25 11.27
CA LEU A 72 8.75 -2.43 12.35
C LEU A 72 9.84 -1.50 12.86
N VAL A 73 9.78 -0.24 12.44
CA VAL A 73 10.76 0.78 12.86
C VAL A 73 10.32 1.40 14.18
N ASN A 74 11.22 1.42 15.17
CA ASN A 74 10.94 1.99 16.49
C ASN A 74 10.96 3.52 16.47
N SER A 75 9.96 4.13 15.84
CA SER A 75 9.79 5.57 15.68
C SER A 75 8.33 5.95 15.92
N ASP A 76 8.10 7.08 16.56
CA ASP A 76 6.78 7.70 16.76
C ASP A 76 6.41 8.68 15.64
N LYS A 77 7.40 9.09 14.82
CA LYS A 77 7.16 9.94 13.65
C LYS A 77 6.33 9.16 12.63
N TYR A 78 5.25 9.79 12.13
CA TYR A 78 4.43 9.21 11.06
C TYR A 78 5.26 8.84 9.83
N GLY A 79 5.09 7.64 9.33
CA GLY A 79 5.72 7.19 8.09
C GLY A 79 5.57 5.70 7.87
N GLY A 80 5.70 5.34 6.63
CA GLY A 80 5.68 3.99 6.09
C GLY A 80 6.11 4.00 4.64
N GLY A 81 6.16 2.83 4.05
CA GLY A 81 6.47 2.63 2.64
C GLY A 81 6.53 1.15 2.31
N ALA A 82 6.35 0.82 1.04
CA ALA A 82 6.43 -0.55 0.57
C ALA A 82 7.03 -0.64 -0.83
N ILE A 83 7.70 -1.77 -1.09
CA ILE A 83 8.11 -2.20 -2.42
C ILE A 83 7.36 -3.51 -2.71
N TYR A 84 6.60 -3.51 -3.79
CA TYR A 84 5.82 -4.67 -4.21
C TYR A 84 6.68 -5.92 -4.31
N ASN A 85 6.17 -7.02 -3.75
CA ASN A 85 6.80 -8.34 -3.72
C ASN A 85 8.21 -8.34 -3.09
N PHE A 86 8.46 -7.40 -2.16
CA PHE A 86 9.74 -7.33 -1.47
C PHE A 86 9.54 -7.05 0.02
N TYR A 87 9.33 -5.80 0.42
CA TYR A 87 9.11 -5.47 1.83
C TYR A 87 8.15 -4.30 2.03
N SER A 88 7.61 -4.22 3.25
CA SER A 88 6.88 -3.06 3.75
C SER A 88 7.53 -2.59 5.05
N ALA A 89 7.42 -1.30 5.36
CA ALA A 89 7.92 -0.70 6.59
C ALA A 89 6.88 0.22 7.23
N VAL A 90 6.89 0.32 8.56
CA VAL A 90 6.03 1.23 9.31
C VAL A 90 6.72 1.75 10.56
N ALA A 91 6.45 3.01 10.91
CA ALA A 91 6.81 3.60 12.21
C ALA A 91 5.90 3.04 13.31
N ALA A 92 6.39 2.02 14.03
CA ALA A 92 5.57 1.17 14.91
C ALA A 92 5.05 1.86 16.17
N GLN A 93 5.67 2.97 16.61
CA GLN A 93 5.24 3.75 17.77
C GLN A 93 4.25 4.88 17.41
N ASN A 94 3.95 5.08 16.12
CA ASN A 94 3.00 6.10 15.71
C ASN A 94 1.58 5.68 16.04
N LYS A 95 0.74 6.64 16.41
CA LYS A 95 -0.69 6.39 16.74
C LYS A 95 -1.51 5.80 15.60
N LYS A 96 -1.06 5.94 14.35
CA LYS A 96 -1.69 5.39 13.15
C LYS A 96 -0.98 4.13 12.63
N ALA A 97 -0.01 3.59 13.37
CA ALA A 97 0.82 2.47 12.93
C ALA A 97 0.01 1.29 12.38
N GLU A 98 -1.06 0.87 13.06
CA GLU A 98 -1.90 -0.25 12.62
C GLU A 98 -2.56 0.01 11.26
N LEU A 99 -3.04 1.24 11.01
CA LEU A 99 -3.68 1.60 9.74
C LEU A 99 -2.64 1.70 8.62
N VAL A 100 -1.48 2.31 8.91
CA VAL A 100 -0.36 2.37 7.96
C VAL A 100 0.16 0.96 7.68
N PHE A 101 0.28 0.09 8.69
CA PHE A 101 0.67 -1.30 8.52
C PHE A 101 -0.19 -2.01 7.48
N VAL A 102 -1.51 -1.90 7.60
CA VAL A 102 -2.46 -2.54 6.68
C VAL A 102 -2.38 -1.92 5.28
N HIS A 103 -2.25 -0.60 5.19
CA HIS A 103 -2.11 0.13 3.92
C HIS A 103 -0.84 -0.29 3.16
N GLU A 104 0.33 -0.20 3.80
CA GLU A 104 1.61 -0.56 3.19
C GLU A 104 1.68 -2.05 2.82
N PHE A 105 1.01 -2.92 3.59
CA PHE A 105 0.92 -4.33 3.24
C PHE A 105 0.05 -4.58 2.00
N GLY A 106 -0.92 -3.70 1.74
CA GLY A 106 -1.67 -3.71 0.48
C GLY A 106 -0.76 -3.47 -0.73
N HIS A 107 0.17 -2.51 -0.64
CA HIS A 107 1.19 -2.28 -1.66
C HIS A 107 2.17 -3.46 -1.75
N GLY A 108 2.81 -3.81 -0.64
CA GLY A 108 3.91 -4.79 -0.61
C GLY A 108 3.47 -6.18 -1.03
N LEU A 109 2.33 -6.68 -0.53
CA LEU A 109 1.83 -8.03 -0.81
C LEU A 109 1.09 -8.13 -2.14
N ALA A 110 0.17 -7.20 -2.42
CA ALA A 110 -0.77 -7.35 -3.52
C ALA A 110 -0.58 -6.33 -4.65
N GLY A 111 0.44 -5.47 -4.57
CA GLY A 111 0.73 -4.46 -5.57
C GLY A 111 -0.44 -3.51 -5.80
N LEU A 112 -1.15 -3.14 -4.74
CA LEU A 112 -2.23 -2.17 -4.86
C LEU A 112 -1.66 -0.78 -5.07
N ALA A 113 -2.29 0.01 -5.92
CA ALA A 113 -1.99 1.42 -6.07
C ALA A 113 -2.59 2.23 -4.91
N ASP A 114 -2.01 3.40 -4.64
CA ASP A 114 -2.71 4.44 -3.90
C ASP A 114 -3.94 4.91 -4.67
N GLU A 115 -5.04 5.11 -3.97
CA GLU A 115 -6.29 5.60 -4.58
C GLU A 115 -6.48 7.11 -4.39
N TYR A 116 -5.51 7.81 -3.78
CA TYR A 116 -5.52 9.27 -3.68
C TYR A 116 -4.82 9.92 -4.89
N TYR A 117 -5.18 11.18 -5.13
CA TYR A 117 -4.70 11.97 -6.27
C TYR A 117 -4.50 13.45 -5.93
N THR A 118 -4.79 13.82 -4.66
CA THR A 118 -4.63 15.17 -4.12
C THR A 118 -3.61 15.16 -3.02
N SER A 119 -2.34 15.12 -3.37
CA SER A 119 -1.24 15.15 -2.40
C SER A 119 -0.03 15.85 -3.02
N ASP A 120 0.98 16.17 -2.20
CA ASP A 120 2.24 16.75 -2.66
C ASP A 120 3.00 15.84 -3.64
N VAL A 121 2.55 14.60 -3.81
CA VAL A 121 3.09 13.61 -4.76
C VAL A 121 2.12 13.29 -5.91
N SER A 122 1.19 14.18 -6.23
CA SER A 122 0.36 14.05 -7.44
C SER A 122 1.20 14.29 -8.69
N TYR A 123 1.15 13.36 -9.62
CA TYR A 123 1.87 13.45 -10.89
C TYR A 123 0.89 13.40 -12.05
N GLU A 124 0.79 14.48 -12.83
CA GLU A 124 0.17 14.43 -14.14
C GLU A 124 1.02 13.53 -15.06
N ASN A 125 0.38 12.69 -15.85
CA ASN A 125 1.04 11.75 -16.78
C ASN A 125 1.82 10.59 -16.11
N TYR A 126 1.52 10.23 -14.87
CA TYR A 126 2.12 9.06 -14.21
C TYR A 126 1.70 7.74 -14.89
N TYR A 127 0.48 7.67 -15.42
CA TYR A 127 -0.04 6.55 -16.20
C TYR A 127 -0.24 6.93 -17.66
N ASP A 128 0.11 6.03 -18.60
CA ASP A 128 -0.37 6.10 -19.96
C ASP A 128 -1.86 5.74 -19.99
N LEU A 129 -2.72 6.70 -20.28
CA LEU A 129 -4.17 6.52 -20.26
C LEU A 129 -4.69 5.61 -21.38
N ASN A 130 -3.84 5.21 -22.34
CA ASN A 130 -4.16 4.22 -23.38
C ASN A 130 -3.82 2.78 -22.93
N VAL A 131 -3.20 2.62 -21.77
CA VAL A 131 -2.78 1.33 -21.20
C VAL A 131 -3.54 1.07 -19.91
N GLU A 132 -4.06 -0.15 -19.74
CA GLU A 132 -4.66 -0.57 -18.47
C GLU A 132 -3.57 -0.76 -17.41
N PRO A 133 -3.62 -0.10 -16.24
CA PRO A 133 -2.68 -0.30 -15.14
C PRO A 133 -2.64 -1.76 -14.70
N TRP A 134 -1.48 -2.25 -14.30
CA TRP A 134 -1.34 -3.61 -13.79
C TRP A 134 -1.94 -3.79 -12.38
N GLU A 135 -1.99 -2.74 -11.59
CA GLU A 135 -2.55 -2.72 -10.24
C GLU A 135 -4.05 -3.04 -10.26
N LYS A 136 -4.49 -3.88 -9.34
CA LYS A 136 -5.85 -4.46 -9.38
C LYS A 136 -6.95 -3.50 -8.93
N ASN A 137 -6.61 -2.44 -8.24
CA ASN A 137 -7.54 -1.47 -7.64
C ASN A 137 -7.62 -0.12 -8.36
N ILE A 138 -7.01 0.01 -9.53
CA ILE A 138 -7.18 1.17 -10.41
C ILE A 138 -7.39 0.73 -11.86
N THR A 139 -7.96 1.59 -12.69
CA THR A 139 -8.23 1.33 -14.12
C THR A 139 -8.22 2.62 -14.92
N THR A 140 -7.78 2.55 -16.17
CA THR A 140 -7.98 3.60 -17.20
C THR A 140 -9.23 3.34 -18.03
N LEU A 141 -10.00 2.31 -17.72
CA LEU A 141 -11.15 1.80 -18.47
C LEU A 141 -10.82 1.15 -19.83
N VAL A 142 -9.55 1.06 -20.21
CA VAL A 142 -9.11 0.50 -21.51
C VAL A 142 -9.42 -1.00 -21.60
N HIS A 143 -9.14 -1.74 -20.51
CA HIS A 143 -9.47 -3.17 -20.38
C HIS A 143 -10.19 -3.43 -19.07
N PHE A 144 -11.19 -2.61 -18.77
CA PHE A 144 -11.90 -2.65 -17.49
C PHE A 144 -12.63 -3.98 -17.25
N GLU A 145 -13.00 -4.73 -18.29
CA GLU A 145 -13.56 -6.08 -18.19
C GLU A 145 -12.62 -7.08 -17.50
N LYS A 146 -11.31 -6.84 -17.50
CA LYS A 146 -10.28 -7.65 -16.80
C LYS A 146 -10.11 -7.27 -15.32
N LYS A 147 -10.79 -6.25 -14.87
CA LYS A 147 -10.75 -5.71 -13.51
C LYS A 147 -12.03 -6.07 -12.75
N TRP A 148 -12.67 -5.10 -12.16
CA TRP A 148 -13.88 -5.31 -11.35
C TRP A 148 -15.20 -4.90 -12.03
N LYS A 149 -15.18 -4.64 -13.32
CA LYS A 149 -16.39 -4.21 -14.07
C LYS A 149 -17.58 -5.14 -13.84
N SER A 150 -17.36 -6.45 -13.84
CA SER A 150 -18.41 -7.46 -13.63
C SER A 150 -19.02 -7.47 -12.24
N LEU A 151 -18.37 -6.82 -11.26
CA LEU A 151 -18.86 -6.72 -9.88
C LEU A 151 -19.72 -5.47 -9.66
N ILE A 152 -19.76 -4.55 -10.63
CA ILE A 152 -20.52 -3.30 -10.53
C ILE A 152 -22.00 -3.60 -10.88
N SER A 153 -22.91 -3.08 -10.04
CA SER A 153 -24.34 -3.15 -10.32
C SER A 153 -24.69 -2.45 -11.64
N SER A 154 -25.59 -3.02 -12.43
CA SER A 154 -26.09 -2.39 -13.65
C SER A 154 -26.75 -1.03 -13.45
N SER A 155 -27.15 -0.71 -12.23
CA SER A 155 -27.70 0.60 -11.84
C SER A 155 -26.63 1.64 -11.49
N THR A 156 -25.34 1.27 -11.48
CA THR A 156 -24.24 2.19 -11.18
C THR A 156 -23.58 2.62 -12.50
N PRO A 157 -23.59 3.90 -12.85
CA PRO A 157 -22.98 4.38 -14.10
C PRO A 157 -21.44 4.23 -14.06
N ILE A 158 -20.86 4.08 -15.25
CA ILE A 158 -19.41 4.01 -15.49
C ILE A 158 -19.05 5.06 -16.55
N PRO A 159 -18.21 6.06 -16.22
CA PRO A 159 -17.68 6.41 -14.90
C PRO A 159 -18.77 6.72 -13.87
N THR A 160 -18.43 6.49 -12.57
CA THR A 160 -19.37 6.74 -11.49
C THR A 160 -19.26 8.19 -11.02
N PRO A 161 -20.36 8.97 -11.01
CA PRO A 161 -20.33 10.35 -10.55
C PRO A 161 -19.91 10.49 -9.08
N ASP A 162 -19.29 11.62 -8.75
CA ASP A 162 -19.04 12.04 -7.38
C ASP A 162 -20.36 12.59 -6.77
N ASP A 163 -21.26 11.66 -6.43
CA ASP A 163 -22.55 11.91 -5.82
C ASP A 163 -22.73 10.96 -4.64
N SER A 164 -23.23 11.48 -3.54
CA SER A 164 -23.40 10.75 -2.28
C SER A 164 -24.25 9.48 -2.39
N ILE A 165 -25.14 9.37 -3.39
CA ILE A 165 -25.93 8.17 -3.66
C ILE A 165 -25.08 6.95 -4.09
N TYR A 166 -23.83 7.20 -4.48
CA TYR A 166 -22.87 6.16 -4.94
C TYR A 166 -21.75 5.90 -3.95
N TYR A 167 -21.57 6.70 -2.87
CA TYR A 167 -20.38 6.61 -2.00
C TYR A 167 -20.21 5.26 -1.31
N ASP A 168 -21.30 4.53 -1.04
CA ASP A 168 -21.26 3.18 -0.48
C ASP A 168 -21.31 2.07 -1.55
N LYS A 169 -21.24 2.43 -2.83
CA LYS A 169 -21.33 1.47 -3.94
C LYS A 169 -19.97 1.20 -4.56
N LEU A 170 -19.85 0.01 -5.14
CA LEU A 170 -18.78 -0.29 -6.06
C LEU A 170 -19.05 0.39 -7.40
N GLY A 171 -18.04 1.06 -7.95
CA GLY A 171 -18.15 1.82 -9.18
C GLY A 171 -16.81 2.00 -9.88
N ALA A 172 -16.67 3.09 -10.62
CA ALA A 172 -15.42 3.57 -11.22
C ALA A 172 -15.36 5.09 -11.00
N PHE A 173 -14.86 5.50 -9.83
CA PHE A 173 -14.77 6.90 -9.42
C PHE A 173 -13.48 7.53 -9.95
N GLU A 174 -13.56 8.65 -10.63
CA GLU A 174 -12.40 9.32 -11.21
C GLU A 174 -11.42 9.78 -10.12
N GLY A 175 -10.13 9.67 -10.44
CA GLY A 175 -9.01 9.96 -9.56
C GLY A 175 -8.49 8.73 -8.82
N GLY A 176 -7.18 8.50 -8.92
CA GLY A 176 -6.45 7.38 -8.30
C GLY A 176 -5.04 7.27 -8.86
N GLY A 177 -4.15 6.53 -8.22
CA GLY A 177 -2.78 6.37 -8.69
C GLY A 177 -2.02 7.69 -8.81
N TYR A 178 -2.27 8.64 -7.90
CA TYR A 178 -1.73 10.01 -7.94
C TYR A 178 -2.25 10.89 -9.09
N VAL A 179 -3.13 10.38 -9.95
CA VAL A 179 -3.65 11.07 -11.13
C VAL A 179 -5.09 11.49 -10.94
N ALA A 180 -5.40 12.76 -11.18
CA ALA A 180 -6.74 13.30 -10.94
C ALA A 180 -7.74 12.93 -12.03
N LYS A 181 -7.29 12.73 -13.28
CA LYS A 181 -8.13 12.52 -14.45
C LYS A 181 -7.71 11.28 -15.26
N GLY A 182 -8.72 10.55 -15.77
CA GLY A 182 -8.49 9.41 -16.64
C GLY A 182 -8.09 8.10 -15.95
N VAL A 183 -7.81 8.13 -14.65
CA VAL A 183 -7.63 6.95 -13.80
C VAL A 183 -8.78 6.86 -12.81
N TYR A 184 -9.29 5.66 -12.59
CA TYR A 184 -10.48 5.43 -11.78
C TYR A 184 -10.21 4.40 -10.69
N ARG A 185 -10.83 4.59 -9.52
CA ARG A 185 -10.78 3.70 -8.35
C ARG A 185 -12.12 3.06 -8.07
N PRO A 186 -12.18 1.92 -7.32
CA PRO A 186 -13.40 1.12 -7.19
C PRO A 186 -14.49 1.74 -6.31
N THR A 187 -14.10 2.51 -5.30
CA THR A 187 -15.03 3.09 -4.32
C THR A 187 -14.68 4.54 -4.05
N TYR A 188 -15.64 5.29 -3.54
CA TYR A 188 -15.41 6.68 -3.15
C TYR A 188 -14.27 6.81 -2.14
N ASN A 189 -14.21 5.91 -1.16
CA ASN A 189 -13.13 5.86 -0.16
C ASN A 189 -12.75 4.42 0.18
N SER A 190 -11.47 4.20 0.47
CA SER A 190 -10.88 2.95 0.97
C SER A 190 -9.63 3.25 1.76
N ILE A 191 -9.04 2.25 2.44
CA ILE A 191 -7.78 2.43 3.16
C ILE A 191 -6.61 2.80 2.21
N MET A 192 -6.69 2.43 0.93
CA MET A 192 -5.70 2.84 -0.09
C MET A 192 -5.86 4.30 -0.53
N LYS A 193 -6.97 4.98 -0.16
CA LYS A 193 -7.18 6.41 -0.38
C LYS A 193 -6.97 7.22 0.89
N SER A 194 -7.49 6.73 2.02
CA SER A 194 -7.45 7.45 3.29
C SER A 194 -7.47 6.50 4.47
N LEU A 195 -6.59 6.73 5.43
CA LEU A 195 -6.55 5.96 6.67
C LEU A 195 -7.80 6.13 7.56
N SER A 196 -8.70 7.05 7.22
CA SER A 196 -10.02 7.18 7.89
C SER A 196 -11.05 6.18 7.38
N ALA A 197 -10.78 5.46 6.30
CA ALA A 197 -11.70 4.48 5.73
C ALA A 197 -11.75 3.19 6.57
N LYS A 198 -12.87 2.47 6.45
CA LYS A 198 -13.12 1.21 7.20
C LYS A 198 -12.30 0.00 6.70
N GLY A 199 -11.43 0.16 5.70
CA GLY A 199 -10.60 -0.91 5.17
C GLY A 199 -10.53 -0.95 3.64
N PHE A 200 -10.13 -2.09 3.10
CA PHE A 200 -10.04 -2.31 1.66
C PHE A 200 -11.41 -2.41 0.99
N ASN A 201 -11.52 -1.89 -0.23
CA ASN A 201 -12.65 -2.19 -1.11
C ASN A 201 -12.60 -3.63 -1.65
N LEU A 202 -13.66 -4.07 -2.29
CA LEU A 202 -13.80 -5.45 -2.76
C LEU A 202 -12.72 -5.87 -3.77
N PRO A 203 -12.37 -5.10 -4.81
CA PRO A 203 -11.26 -5.43 -5.71
C PRO A 203 -9.93 -5.61 -5.00
N SER A 204 -9.59 -4.71 -4.07
CA SER A 204 -8.37 -4.79 -3.26
C SER A 204 -8.37 -6.04 -2.37
N LYS A 205 -9.50 -6.37 -1.72
CA LYS A 205 -9.65 -7.60 -0.94
C LYS A 205 -9.42 -8.85 -1.78
N ASN A 206 -10.02 -8.90 -2.97
CA ASN A 206 -9.87 -10.03 -3.88
C ASN A 206 -8.42 -10.19 -4.34
N ALA A 207 -7.73 -9.10 -4.65
CA ALA A 207 -6.32 -9.13 -5.01
C ALA A 207 -5.45 -9.72 -3.87
N ILE A 208 -5.64 -9.25 -2.63
CA ILE A 208 -4.94 -9.76 -1.45
C ILE A 208 -5.23 -11.26 -1.23
N ILE A 209 -6.49 -11.66 -1.28
CA ILE A 209 -6.90 -13.06 -1.09
C ILE A 209 -6.26 -13.96 -2.16
N ASN A 210 -6.24 -13.53 -3.41
CA ASN A 210 -5.66 -14.29 -4.52
C ASN A 210 -4.14 -14.49 -4.33
N VAL A 211 -3.42 -13.48 -3.87
CA VAL A 211 -1.99 -13.62 -3.58
C VAL A 211 -1.76 -14.58 -2.41
N ILE A 212 -2.51 -14.46 -1.32
CA ILE A 212 -2.39 -15.39 -0.18
C ILE A 212 -2.68 -16.83 -0.61
N LYS A 213 -3.70 -17.05 -1.44
CA LYS A 213 -4.00 -18.38 -1.98
C LYS A 213 -2.86 -18.91 -2.82
N PHE A 214 -2.31 -18.09 -3.72
CA PHE A 214 -1.20 -18.47 -4.59
C PHE A 214 0.02 -18.99 -3.80
N TYR A 215 0.37 -18.34 -2.70
CA TYR A 215 1.48 -18.78 -1.85
C TYR A 215 1.14 -19.95 -0.90
N SER A 216 -0.12 -20.27 -0.70
CA SER A 216 -0.57 -21.27 0.29
C SER A 216 -1.23 -22.52 -0.31
N GLU A 217 -1.31 -22.61 -1.63
CA GLU A 217 -1.76 -23.78 -2.42
C GLU A 217 -0.57 -24.48 -3.09
#